data_3f0673c5f2070bee7b48a66cfb0c3449
#
_entry.id   3f0673c5f2070bee7b48a66cfb0c3449
#
_cell.length_a   1.000
_cell.length_b   1.000
_cell.length_c   1.000
_cell.angle_alpha   90.00
_cell.angle_beta   90.00
_cell.angle_gamma   90.00
#
_symmetry.space_group_name_H-M   'P 1'
#
loop_
_entity.id
_entity.type
_entity.pdbx_description
1 polymer ?
#
loop_
_entity_poly.entity_id
_entity_poly.type
_entity_poly.pdbx_seq_one_letter_code
_entity_poly.pdbx_strand_id
1 'polypeptide(L)'
;KRMTQPVGLLSGGQRQALTLLMATMNPPKLLLLDEPAAGMNPQETEELTAFIGEIREKFKITILLIEHHMNLVMGISDRIYVLDFGKLIAHGTPAEIQKNQRVIDAYLGVADDA
;
A
#
# COMPACT_ATOMS: atom_id res chain seq x y z
N LYS A 1 8.00 -2.39 18.10
CA LYS A 1 9.12 -2.65 17.18
C LYS A 1 8.74 -3.53 16.03
N ARG A 2 8.06 -4.64 16.35
CA ARG A 2 7.66 -5.57 15.29
C ARG A 2 6.71 -4.93 14.31
N MET A 3 5.94 -3.98 14.78
CA MET A 3 4.95 -3.32 13.95
C MET A 3 5.57 -2.44 12.87
N THR A 4 6.85 -2.13 12.99
CA THR A 4 7.54 -1.32 11.98
C THR A 4 8.31 -2.14 10.97
N GLN A 5 8.29 -3.47 11.10
CA GLN A 5 8.98 -4.31 10.13
C GLN A 5 8.19 -4.33 8.82
N PRO A 6 8.90 -4.33 7.68
CA PRO A 6 8.22 -4.47 6.40
C PRO A 6 7.46 -5.78 6.34
N VAL A 7 6.29 -5.76 5.74
CA VAL A 7 5.48 -6.97 5.55
C VAL A 7 5.57 -7.51 4.14
N GLY A 8 6.51 -7.00 3.34
CA GLY A 8 6.75 -7.52 2.01
C GLY A 8 7.14 -8.99 2.07
N LEU A 9 6.77 -9.74 1.08
CA LEU A 9 7.05 -11.17 0.98
C LEU A 9 6.33 -11.99 2.04
N LEU A 10 5.22 -11.47 2.58
CA LEU A 10 4.45 -12.23 3.56
C LEU A 10 3.82 -13.47 2.92
N SER A 11 4.07 -14.63 3.52
CA SER A 11 3.34 -15.85 3.20
C SER A 11 1.96 -15.80 3.85
N GLY A 12 1.08 -16.73 3.47
CA GLY A 12 -0.22 -16.84 4.12
C GLY A 12 -0.11 -16.99 5.63
N GLY A 13 0.86 -17.81 6.09
CA GLY A 13 1.08 -18.01 7.52
C GLY A 13 1.57 -16.75 8.22
N GLN A 14 2.44 -15.98 7.56
CA GLN A 14 2.95 -14.74 8.13
C GLN A 14 1.86 -13.70 8.25
N ARG A 15 0.96 -13.60 7.25
CA ARG A 15 -0.18 -12.69 7.31
C ARG A 15 -1.11 -13.05 8.46
N GLN A 16 -1.35 -14.34 8.65
CA GLN A 16 -2.19 -14.82 9.74
C GLN A 16 -1.56 -14.52 11.10
N ALA A 17 -0.24 -14.70 11.21
CA ALA A 17 0.48 -14.37 12.43
C ALA A 17 0.38 -12.90 12.77
N LEU A 18 0.48 -12.03 11.77
CA LEU A 18 0.32 -10.59 11.98
C LEU A 18 -1.09 -10.26 12.49
N THR A 19 -2.10 -10.88 11.89
CA THR A 19 -3.48 -10.69 12.32
C THR A 19 -3.68 -11.13 13.76
N LEU A 20 -3.14 -12.29 14.13
CA LEU A 20 -3.24 -12.78 15.50
C LEU A 20 -2.53 -11.86 16.48
N LEU A 21 -1.35 -11.39 16.12
CA LEU A 21 -0.60 -10.47 16.96
C LEU A 21 -1.41 -9.20 17.23
N MET A 22 -1.98 -8.64 16.19
CA MET A 22 -2.77 -7.42 16.33
C MET A 22 -4.05 -7.65 17.14
N ALA A 23 -4.61 -8.86 17.09
CA ALA A 23 -5.81 -9.19 17.84
C ALA A 23 -5.55 -9.41 19.33
N THR A 24 -4.34 -9.83 19.70
CA THR A 24 -3.99 -10.14 21.08
C THR A 24 -3.33 -8.99 21.83
N MET A 25 -3.06 -7.90 21.15
CA MET A 25 -2.45 -6.72 21.75
C MET A 25 -3.26 -5.49 21.37
N ASN A 26 -2.97 -4.36 22.00
CA ASN A 26 -3.59 -3.10 21.60
C ASN A 26 -3.08 -2.77 20.21
N PRO A 27 -3.97 -2.66 19.20
CA PRO A 27 -3.51 -2.36 17.86
C PRO A 27 -2.90 -0.97 17.78
N PRO A 28 -1.90 -0.76 16.95
CA PRO A 28 -1.32 0.57 16.77
C PRO A 28 -2.34 1.50 16.13
N LYS A 29 -2.20 2.80 16.39
CA LYS A 29 -3.02 3.78 15.68
C LYS A 29 -2.53 3.99 14.26
N LEU A 30 -1.27 3.73 14.02
CA LEU A 30 -0.63 3.88 12.72
C LEU A 30 0.22 2.66 12.42
N LEU A 31 0.01 2.09 11.26
CA LEU A 31 0.83 0.99 10.76
C LEU A 31 1.56 1.47 9.51
N LEU A 32 2.88 1.32 9.49
CA LEU A 32 3.70 1.68 8.34
C LEU A 32 4.04 0.44 7.54
N LEU A 33 3.70 0.44 6.27
CA LEU A 33 4.02 -0.64 5.35
C LEU A 33 4.93 -0.09 4.26
N ASP A 34 6.14 -0.63 4.19
CA ASP A 34 7.15 -0.15 3.25
C ASP A 34 7.35 -1.20 2.15
N GLU A 35 6.84 -0.91 0.98
CA GLU A 35 6.88 -1.76 -0.20
C GLU A 35 6.44 -3.20 0.09
N PRO A 36 5.26 -3.38 0.67
CA PRO A 36 4.83 -4.73 1.07
C PRO A 36 4.61 -5.68 -0.11
N ALA A 37 4.42 -5.17 -1.32
CA ALA A 37 4.21 -6.00 -2.51
C ALA A 37 5.50 -6.29 -3.27
N ALA A 38 6.67 -5.94 -2.71
CA ALA A 38 7.94 -6.17 -3.38
C ALA A 38 8.12 -7.65 -3.72
N GLY A 39 8.41 -7.95 -4.98
CA GLY A 39 8.64 -9.30 -5.44
C GLY A 39 7.38 -10.14 -5.64
N MET A 40 6.21 -9.58 -5.47
CA MET A 40 4.95 -10.30 -5.64
C MET A 40 4.46 -10.27 -7.09
N ASN A 41 3.81 -11.36 -7.52
CA ASN A 41 3.12 -11.38 -8.80
C ASN A 41 1.76 -10.67 -8.66
N PRO A 42 1.05 -10.41 -9.77
CA PRO A 42 -0.22 -9.68 -9.71
C PRO A 42 -1.27 -10.31 -8.81
N GLN A 43 -1.37 -11.63 -8.80
CA GLN A 43 -2.34 -12.33 -7.96
C GLN A 43 -2.01 -12.16 -6.48
N GLU A 44 -0.75 -12.30 -6.12
CA GLU A 44 -0.30 -12.10 -4.76
C GLU A 44 -0.51 -10.67 -4.30
N THR A 45 -0.27 -9.72 -5.19
CA THR A 45 -0.49 -8.31 -4.89
C THR A 45 -1.96 -8.02 -4.62
N GLU A 46 -2.84 -8.63 -5.39
CA GLU A 46 -4.28 -8.50 -5.20
C GLU A 46 -4.72 -9.06 -3.86
N GLU A 47 -4.19 -10.23 -3.50
CA GLU A 47 -4.48 -10.84 -2.20
C GLU A 47 -3.98 -9.99 -1.06
N LEU A 48 -2.78 -9.42 -1.20
CA LEU A 48 -2.22 -8.52 -0.20
C LEU A 48 -3.07 -7.26 -0.05
N THR A 49 -3.53 -6.72 -1.16
CA THR A 49 -4.39 -5.53 -1.14
C THR A 49 -5.65 -5.79 -0.33
N ALA A 50 -6.29 -6.93 -0.55
CA ALA A 50 -7.48 -7.31 0.20
C ALA A 50 -7.17 -7.49 1.68
N PHE A 51 -6.04 -8.10 2.00
CA PHE A 51 -5.61 -8.31 3.37
C PHE A 51 -5.38 -6.99 4.11
N ILE A 52 -4.71 -6.04 3.47
CA ILE A 52 -4.47 -4.73 4.07
C ILE A 52 -5.79 -4.02 4.35
N GLY A 53 -6.74 -4.12 3.42
CA GLY A 53 -8.06 -3.55 3.62
C GLY A 53 -8.80 -4.17 4.80
N GLU A 54 -8.68 -5.48 4.97
CA GLU A 54 -9.29 -6.19 6.09
C GLU A 54 -8.72 -5.74 7.42
N ILE A 55 -7.40 -5.61 7.50
CA ILE A 55 -6.75 -5.17 8.74
C ILE A 55 -7.21 -3.76 9.09
N ARG A 56 -7.25 -2.89 8.10
CA ARG A 56 -7.65 -1.50 8.32
C ARG A 56 -9.06 -1.42 8.91
N GLU A 57 -9.98 -2.18 8.34
CA GLU A 57 -11.36 -2.16 8.78
C GLU A 57 -11.54 -2.85 10.12
N LYS A 58 -10.88 -3.97 10.33
CA LYS A 58 -11.04 -4.74 11.55
C LYS A 58 -10.49 -4.01 12.77
N PHE A 59 -9.33 -3.39 12.63
CA PHE A 59 -8.66 -2.76 13.76
C PHE A 59 -8.80 -1.24 13.78
N LYS A 60 -9.46 -0.66 12.77
CA LYS A 60 -9.71 0.79 12.69
C LYS A 60 -8.42 1.59 12.84
N ILE A 61 -7.41 1.19 12.11
CA ILE A 61 -6.10 1.85 12.15
C ILE A 61 -5.88 2.70 10.90
N THR A 62 -4.95 3.63 11.03
CA THR A 62 -4.46 4.39 9.89
C THR A 62 -3.24 3.67 9.32
N ILE A 63 -3.20 3.52 8.02
CA ILE A 63 -2.08 2.85 7.35
C ILE A 63 -1.36 3.85 6.45
N LEU A 64 -0.06 3.99 6.65
CA LEU A 64 0.80 4.73 5.74
C LEU A 64 1.52 3.71 4.88
N LEU A 65 1.24 3.73 3.59
CA LEU A 65 1.74 2.75 2.64
C LEU A 65 2.74 3.42 1.70
N ILE A 66 3.94 2.87 1.62
CA ILE A 66 4.94 3.30 0.66
C ILE A 66 5.00 2.22 -0.41
N GLU A 67 4.65 2.57 -1.65
CA GLU A 67 4.52 1.57 -2.69
C GLU A 67 4.62 2.21 -4.07
N HIS A 68 4.98 1.43 -5.05
CA HIS A 68 4.99 1.85 -6.45
C HIS A 68 4.13 0.94 -7.34
N HIS A 69 3.46 -0.05 -6.76
CA HIS A 69 2.48 -0.86 -7.46
C HIS A 69 1.18 -0.08 -7.57
N MET A 70 0.92 0.47 -8.76
CA MET A 70 -0.21 1.38 -8.94
C MET A 70 -1.56 0.74 -8.63
N ASN A 71 -1.75 -0.53 -9.01
CA ASN A 71 -3.02 -1.19 -8.74
C ASN A 71 -3.32 -1.28 -7.24
N LEU A 72 -2.29 -1.60 -6.44
CA LEU A 72 -2.45 -1.66 -4.99
C LEU A 72 -2.75 -0.28 -4.43
N VAL A 73 -1.94 0.71 -4.82
CA VAL A 73 -2.08 2.08 -4.31
C VAL A 73 -3.45 2.64 -4.65
N MET A 74 -3.86 2.52 -5.90
CA MET A 74 -5.15 3.06 -6.36
C MET A 74 -6.33 2.33 -5.76
N GLY A 75 -6.17 1.04 -5.48
CA GLY A 75 -7.27 0.20 -5.01
C GLY A 75 -7.59 0.36 -3.54
N ILE A 76 -6.66 0.85 -2.72
CA ILE A 76 -6.84 0.83 -1.28
C ILE A 76 -6.68 2.18 -0.60
N SER A 77 -6.03 3.14 -1.27
CA SER A 77 -5.69 4.42 -0.65
C SER A 77 -6.85 5.38 -0.64
N ASP A 78 -7.00 6.10 0.47
CA ASP A 78 -7.94 7.21 0.55
C ASP A 78 -7.31 8.48 0.01
N ARG A 79 -6.02 8.62 0.23
CA ARG A 79 -5.27 9.78 -0.22
C ARG A 79 -3.87 9.36 -0.62
N ILE A 80 -3.38 9.93 -1.72
CA ILE A 80 -2.09 9.56 -2.29
C ILE A 80 -1.22 10.81 -2.40
N TYR A 81 0.04 10.65 -2.01
CA TYR A 81 1.08 11.67 -2.21
C TYR A 81 2.10 11.07 -3.16
N VAL A 82 2.33 11.73 -4.28
CA VAL A 82 3.21 11.20 -5.33
C VAL A 82 4.54 11.92 -5.29
N LEU A 83 5.61 11.14 -5.18
CA LEU A 83 6.98 11.66 -5.19
C LEU A 83 7.65 11.25 -6.49
N ASP A 84 8.46 12.14 -7.02
CA ASP A 84 9.30 11.88 -8.19
C ASP A 84 10.67 12.47 -7.89
N PHE A 85 11.67 11.61 -7.87
CA PHE A 85 13.03 12.00 -7.47
C PHE A 85 13.06 12.77 -6.15
N GLY A 86 12.29 12.29 -5.17
CA GLY A 86 12.25 12.89 -3.85
C GLY A 86 11.42 14.15 -3.73
N LYS A 87 10.76 14.59 -4.79
CA LYS A 87 9.95 15.79 -4.78
C LYS A 87 8.48 15.44 -4.85
N LEU A 88 7.67 16.12 -4.06
CA LEU A 88 6.22 15.95 -4.12
C LEU A 88 5.70 16.62 -5.40
N ILE A 89 5.11 15.83 -6.28
CA ILE A 89 4.58 16.35 -7.54
C ILE A 89 3.06 16.40 -7.59
N ALA A 90 2.39 15.65 -6.71
CA ALA A 90 0.93 15.64 -6.68
C ALA A 90 0.44 15.02 -5.39
N HIS A 91 -0.78 15.37 -4.98
CA HIS A 91 -1.48 14.66 -3.93
C HIS A 91 -2.98 14.79 -4.15
N GLY A 92 -3.73 13.82 -3.64
CA GLY A 92 -5.17 13.82 -3.79
C GLY A 92 -5.76 12.43 -3.65
N THR A 93 -7.03 12.30 -4.01
CA THR A 93 -7.70 11.01 -4.05
C THR A 93 -7.16 10.19 -5.22
N PRO A 94 -7.37 8.85 -5.21
CA PRO A 94 -6.98 8.04 -6.36
C PRO A 94 -7.53 8.56 -7.69
N ALA A 95 -8.78 9.00 -7.70
CA ALA A 95 -9.38 9.53 -8.93
C ALA A 95 -8.65 10.77 -9.44
N GLU A 96 -8.29 11.67 -8.52
CA GLU A 96 -7.55 12.88 -8.89
C GLU A 96 -6.16 12.56 -9.40
N ILE A 97 -5.49 11.61 -8.75
CA ILE A 97 -4.14 11.23 -9.12
C ILE A 97 -4.11 10.58 -10.49
N GLN A 98 -5.09 9.73 -10.81
CA GLN A 98 -5.15 9.08 -12.11
C GLN A 98 -5.32 10.06 -13.26
N LYS A 99 -5.88 11.23 -12.98
CA LYS A 99 -6.10 12.27 -13.99
C LYS A 99 -4.98 13.31 -14.06
N ASN A 100 -4.03 13.23 -13.15
CA ASN A 100 -2.96 14.21 -13.08
C ASN A 100 -1.91 13.92 -14.14
N GLN A 101 -1.69 14.88 -15.05
CA GLN A 101 -0.80 14.67 -16.18
C GLN A 101 0.65 14.42 -15.74
N ARG A 102 1.11 15.10 -14.71
CA ARG A 102 2.48 14.87 -14.21
C ARG A 102 2.66 13.46 -13.70
N VAL A 103 1.65 12.92 -13.03
CA VAL A 103 1.69 11.54 -12.53
C VAL A 103 1.66 10.55 -13.70
N ILE A 104 0.80 10.81 -14.68
CA ILE A 104 0.69 9.97 -15.87
C ILE A 104 2.05 9.90 -16.57
N ASP A 105 2.68 11.05 -16.74
CA ASP A 105 3.99 11.11 -17.41
C ASP A 105 5.08 10.39 -16.60
N ALA A 106 5.04 10.52 -15.29
CA ALA A 106 6.09 9.95 -14.45
C ALA A 106 5.92 8.45 -14.20
N TYR A 107 4.69 7.97 -14.09
CA TYR A 107 4.43 6.61 -13.64
C TYR A 107 3.48 5.82 -14.52
N LEU A 108 2.41 6.43 -15.00
CA LEU A 108 1.33 5.70 -15.66
C LEU A 108 1.49 5.64 -17.17
N GLY A 109 1.91 6.74 -17.76
CA GLY A 109 2.07 6.80 -19.21
C GLY A 109 3.13 5.87 -19.74
N VAL A 110 4.21 5.69 -18.98
CA VAL A 110 5.32 4.83 -19.39
C VAL A 110 4.86 3.37 -19.51
N ALA A 111 3.99 2.95 -18.62
CA ALA A 111 3.49 1.58 -18.63
C ALA A 111 2.67 1.28 -19.88
N ASP A 112 1.96 2.28 -20.39
CA ASP A 112 1.13 2.12 -21.58
C ASP A 112 1.96 2.00 -22.86
N ASP A 113 3.15 2.56 -22.84
CA ASP A 113 4.04 2.53 -23.99
C ASP A 113 4.82 1.23 -24.09
N ALA A 114 4.84 0.46 -23.04
CA ALA A 114 5.50 -0.85 -23.03
C ALA A 114 4.67 -1.96 -23.65
#